data_564a51a501579264ef15c93b03cfada7
#
_entry.id   564a51a501579264ef15c93b03cfada7
#
_cell.length_a   1.000
_cell.length_b   1.000
_cell.length_c   1.000
_cell.angle_alpha   90.00
_cell.angle_beta   90.00
_cell.angle_gamma   90.00
#
_symmetry.space_group_name_H-M   'P 1'
#
loop_
_entity.id
_entity.type
_entity.pdbx_description
1 polymer ?
#
loop_
_entity_poly.entity_id
_entity_poly.type
_entity_poly.pdbx_seq_one_letter_code
_entity_poly.pdbx_strand_id
1 'polypeptide(L)'
;MNKSQRINDMLIFLNKKRQFNLKDIMNRYHISKSTALRDIASLETLGIPIYSDLGRNGSYKILSNDLLSPIIFSIDEISALYFSMLTLENYNMRPFDIDLQKLKEKFENSISEQQLSKITKIEKILQPEVRKTINNSQLRIILDILLHRQGEFFPIKYEQQSLLVQFIKLFSLKGDWYAEVINKDTGQKEELPCQSIDFYP
;
A
#
# COMPACT_ATOMS: atom_id res chain seq x y z
N MET A 1 30.54 -10.62 -0.09
CA MET A 1 29.28 -10.04 -0.63
C MET A 1 29.65 -9.10 -1.79
N ASN A 2 29.04 -9.24 -2.96
CA ASN A 2 29.29 -8.34 -4.08
C ASN A 2 28.57 -6.98 -3.87
N LYS A 3 28.90 -5.96 -4.74
CA LYS A 3 28.36 -4.60 -4.59
C LYS A 3 26.81 -4.58 -4.65
N SER A 4 26.21 -5.28 -5.61
CA SER A 4 24.75 -5.26 -5.79
C SER A 4 24.02 -5.87 -4.61
N GLN A 5 24.50 -7.01 -4.11
CA GLN A 5 23.95 -7.63 -2.90
C GLN A 5 24.07 -6.71 -1.68
N ARG A 6 25.19 -6.01 -1.55
CA ARG A 6 25.43 -5.09 -0.44
C ARG A 6 24.52 -3.87 -0.49
N ILE A 7 24.31 -3.28 -1.68
CA ILE A 7 23.39 -2.16 -1.87
C ILE A 7 21.95 -2.59 -1.53
N ASN A 8 21.51 -3.75 -1.97
CA ASN A 8 20.17 -4.25 -1.66
C ASN A 8 19.97 -4.51 -0.15
N ASP A 9 20.95 -5.15 0.53
CA ASP A 9 20.85 -5.34 1.99
C ASP A 9 20.88 -3.99 2.73
N MET A 10 21.68 -3.03 2.22
CA MET A 10 21.76 -1.68 2.79
C MET A 10 20.43 -0.92 2.65
N LEU A 11 19.72 -1.06 1.54
CA LEU A 11 18.37 -0.51 1.36
C LEU A 11 17.41 -1.04 2.44
N ILE A 12 17.39 -2.35 2.64
CA ILE A 12 16.53 -2.99 3.65
C ILE A 12 16.90 -2.53 5.07
N PHE A 13 18.21 -2.49 5.36
CA PHE A 13 18.72 -2.08 6.67
C PHE A 13 18.39 -0.62 6.97
N LEU A 14 18.61 0.27 6.03
CA LEU A 14 18.40 1.71 6.19
C LEU A 14 16.94 2.11 6.20
N ASN A 15 16.07 1.35 5.55
CA ASN A 15 14.64 1.59 5.59
C ASN A 15 14.04 1.51 7.02
N LYS A 16 14.67 0.71 7.88
CA LYS A 16 14.29 0.59 9.30
C LYS A 16 14.96 1.63 10.20
N LYS A 17 16.04 2.28 9.73
CA LYS A 17 16.83 3.25 10.48
C LYS A 17 16.66 4.65 9.88
N ARG A 18 16.03 5.57 10.61
CA ARG A 18 15.89 6.97 10.18
C ARG A 18 17.19 7.78 10.26
N GLN A 19 18.16 7.31 11.04
CA GLN A 19 19.46 7.95 11.23
C GLN A 19 20.55 6.88 11.37
N PHE A 20 21.69 7.09 10.73
CA PHE A 20 22.86 6.22 10.80
C PHE A 20 24.15 7.03 10.65
N ASN A 21 25.26 6.46 11.02
CA ASN A 21 26.57 7.04 10.78
C ASN A 21 27.43 6.13 9.86
N LEU A 22 28.50 6.68 9.34
CA LEU A 22 29.37 5.94 8.41
C LEU A 22 29.97 4.69 9.05
N LYS A 23 30.25 4.73 10.36
CA LYS A 23 30.80 3.59 11.11
C LYS A 23 29.80 2.45 11.18
N ASP A 24 28.49 2.71 11.28
CA ASP A 24 27.45 1.67 11.27
C ASP A 24 27.54 0.86 9.98
N ILE A 25 27.69 1.53 8.84
CA ILE A 25 27.82 0.91 7.53
C ILE A 25 29.12 0.13 7.41
N MET A 26 30.25 0.76 7.76
CA MET A 26 31.55 0.12 7.72
C MET A 26 31.62 -1.15 8.56
N ASN A 27 31.09 -1.11 9.78
CA ASN A 27 31.09 -2.24 10.70
C ASN A 27 30.18 -3.37 10.25
N ARG A 28 28.97 -3.03 9.79
CA ARG A 28 27.98 -4.03 9.33
C ARG A 28 28.47 -4.81 8.12
N TYR A 29 29.09 -4.12 7.17
CA TYR A 29 29.47 -4.70 5.87
C TYR A 29 30.96 -5.02 5.76
N HIS A 30 31.75 -4.75 6.80
CA HIS A 30 33.20 -4.93 6.83
C HIS A 30 33.90 -4.27 5.61
N ILE A 31 33.56 -3.01 5.32
CA ILE A 31 34.06 -2.25 4.18
C ILE A 31 34.82 -1.00 4.62
N SER A 32 35.68 -0.50 3.72
CA SER A 32 36.42 0.72 3.95
C SER A 32 35.51 1.96 3.91
N LYS A 33 35.99 3.08 4.50
CA LYS A 33 35.29 4.36 4.47
C LYS A 33 34.98 4.82 3.04
N SER A 34 35.93 4.67 2.11
CA SER A 34 35.73 5.08 0.71
C SER A 34 34.68 4.21 0.00
N THR A 35 34.61 2.94 0.31
CA THR A 35 33.58 2.04 -0.23
C THR A 35 32.19 2.39 0.35
N ALA A 36 32.10 2.65 1.66
CA ALA A 36 30.85 3.03 2.29
C ALA A 36 30.27 4.35 1.70
N LEU A 37 31.12 5.36 1.47
CA LEU A 37 30.72 6.61 0.84
C LEU A 37 30.21 6.40 -0.61
N ARG A 38 30.89 5.56 -1.40
CA ARG A 38 30.43 5.23 -2.75
C ARG A 38 29.11 4.45 -2.76
N ASP A 39 28.92 3.59 -1.79
CA ASP A 39 27.68 2.85 -1.66
C ASP A 39 26.52 3.77 -1.24
N ILE A 40 26.74 4.73 -0.32
CA ILE A 40 25.75 5.76 0.04
C ILE A 40 25.40 6.61 -1.19
N ALA A 41 26.38 7.08 -1.95
CA ALA A 41 26.14 7.82 -3.20
C ALA A 41 25.34 7.00 -4.23
N SER A 42 25.58 5.69 -4.29
CA SER A 42 24.79 4.78 -5.15
C SER A 42 23.33 4.70 -4.68
N LEU A 43 23.05 4.73 -3.37
CA LEU A 43 21.69 4.77 -2.82
C LEU A 43 20.98 6.09 -3.14
N GLU A 44 21.66 7.23 -3.03
CA GLU A 44 21.15 8.54 -3.43
C GLU A 44 20.78 8.57 -4.92
N THR A 45 21.62 7.98 -5.77
CA THR A 45 21.33 7.83 -7.22
C THR A 45 20.11 6.95 -7.49
N LEU A 46 19.81 5.98 -6.60
CA LEU A 46 18.59 5.15 -6.64
C LEU A 46 17.34 5.89 -6.09
N GLY A 47 17.49 7.17 -5.73
CA GLY A 47 16.38 8.00 -5.28
C GLY A 47 16.09 7.93 -3.77
N ILE A 48 16.99 7.35 -2.96
CA ILE A 48 16.84 7.37 -1.50
C ILE A 48 17.24 8.76 -0.98
N PRO A 49 16.34 9.50 -0.32
CA PRO A 49 16.61 10.85 0.17
C PRO A 49 17.50 10.80 1.42
N ILE A 50 18.80 10.70 1.23
CA ILE A 50 19.81 10.69 2.29
C ILE A 50 20.37 12.10 2.44
N TYR A 51 20.40 12.61 3.67
CA TYR A 51 20.96 13.91 4.00
C TYR A 51 22.09 13.73 5.01
N SER A 52 23.24 14.34 4.72
CA SER A 52 24.36 14.40 5.64
C SER A 52 24.14 15.53 6.66
N ASP A 53 24.18 15.20 7.95
CA ASP A 53 24.24 16.17 9.05
C ASP A 53 25.73 16.36 9.41
N LEU A 54 26.28 17.52 9.01
CA LEU A 54 27.71 17.85 9.15
C LEU A 54 28.15 18.17 10.59
N GLY A 55 27.41 17.74 11.61
CA GLY A 55 27.82 17.87 13.01
C GLY A 55 29.09 17.07 13.36
N ARG A 56 29.64 17.32 14.56
CA ARG A 56 30.90 16.71 15.08
C ARG A 56 31.01 15.19 14.95
N ASN A 57 29.90 14.47 14.82
CA ASN A 57 29.82 13.01 14.68
C ASN A 57 29.39 12.52 13.29
N GLY A 58 29.21 13.39 12.31
CA GLY A 58 28.87 13.06 10.93
C GLY A 58 27.77 12.00 10.83
N SER A 59 26.50 12.38 10.97
CA SER A 59 25.37 11.46 10.80
C SER A 59 24.68 11.66 9.46
N TYR A 60 24.04 10.61 8.99
CA TYR A 60 23.16 10.63 7.84
C TYR A 60 21.71 10.43 8.31
N LYS A 61 20.80 11.18 7.75
CA LYS A 61 19.36 11.05 7.99
C LYS A 61 18.66 10.67 6.69
N ILE A 62 17.71 9.77 6.79
CA ILE A 62 16.81 9.46 5.70
C ILE A 62 15.51 10.20 5.98
N LEU A 63 15.10 11.08 5.06
CA LEU A 63 13.76 11.65 5.13
C LEU A 63 12.75 10.52 4.92
N SER A 64 11.71 10.50 5.76
CA SER A 64 10.57 9.63 5.53
C SER A 64 9.93 10.06 4.22
N ASN A 65 10.09 9.27 3.20
CA ASN A 65 9.28 9.35 2.01
C ASN A 65 8.32 8.15 2.05
N ASP A 66 7.13 8.33 1.56
CA ASP A 66 6.13 7.27 1.45
C ASP A 66 6.47 6.25 0.35
N LEU A 67 7.72 6.27 -0.14
CA LEU A 67 8.21 5.34 -1.14
C LEU A 67 8.66 4.03 -0.49
N LEU A 68 8.16 2.93 -1.01
CA LEU A 68 8.59 1.61 -0.60
C LEU A 68 10.05 1.38 -1.03
N SER A 69 10.84 0.76 -0.17
CA SER A 69 12.14 0.21 -0.56
C SER A 69 11.96 -0.82 -1.67
N PRO A 70 12.92 -0.97 -2.58
CA PRO A 70 12.90 -2.04 -3.56
C PRO A 70 12.68 -3.40 -2.87
N ILE A 71 11.62 -4.07 -3.24
CA ILE A 71 11.29 -5.42 -2.78
C ILE A 71 11.68 -6.38 -3.88
N ILE A 72 12.43 -7.43 -3.53
CA ILE A 72 12.81 -8.48 -4.49
C ILE A 72 11.73 -9.55 -4.43
N PHE A 73 11.06 -9.77 -5.54
CA PHE A 73 10.05 -10.81 -5.70
C PHE A 73 10.55 -11.95 -6.60
N SER A 74 10.22 -13.18 -6.24
CA SER A 74 10.29 -14.32 -7.14
C SER A 74 9.23 -14.21 -8.24
N ILE A 75 9.40 -15.02 -9.31
CA ILE A 75 8.43 -15.01 -10.41
C ILE A 75 7.02 -15.45 -9.97
N ASP A 76 6.92 -16.33 -9.01
CA ASP A 76 5.63 -16.81 -8.51
C ASP A 76 4.95 -15.77 -7.62
N GLU A 77 5.71 -15.01 -6.80
CA GLU A 77 5.21 -13.87 -6.02
C GLU A 77 4.76 -12.74 -6.94
N ILE A 78 5.53 -12.42 -8.00
CA ILE A 78 5.14 -11.46 -9.03
C ILE A 78 3.82 -11.88 -9.69
N SER A 79 3.68 -13.16 -10.05
CA SER A 79 2.46 -13.68 -10.66
C SER A 79 1.26 -13.61 -9.72
N ALA A 80 1.45 -13.89 -8.43
CA ALA A 80 0.41 -13.76 -7.40
C ALA A 80 -0.03 -12.30 -7.19
N LEU A 81 0.92 -11.35 -7.16
CA LEU A 81 0.62 -9.93 -7.05
C LEU A 81 -0.15 -9.42 -8.28
N TYR A 82 0.26 -9.82 -9.47
CA TYR A 82 -0.44 -9.44 -10.69
C TYR A 82 -1.87 -9.97 -10.72
N PHE A 83 -2.05 -11.26 -10.38
CA PHE A 83 -3.38 -11.85 -10.26
C PHE A 83 -4.25 -11.13 -9.21
N SER A 84 -3.66 -10.72 -8.09
CA SER A 84 -4.36 -9.92 -7.07
C SER A 84 -4.83 -8.57 -7.62
N MET A 85 -4.06 -7.91 -8.50
CA MET A 85 -4.50 -6.70 -9.18
C MET A 85 -5.69 -6.96 -10.11
N LEU A 86 -5.69 -8.07 -10.86
CA LEU A 86 -6.83 -8.44 -11.71
C LEU A 86 -8.09 -8.71 -10.89
N THR A 87 -7.96 -9.32 -9.71
CA THR A 87 -9.11 -9.58 -8.84
C THR A 87 -9.74 -8.32 -8.25
N LEU A 88 -8.99 -7.19 -8.18
CA LEU A 88 -9.56 -5.90 -7.75
C LEU A 88 -10.63 -5.39 -8.73
N GLU A 89 -10.63 -5.81 -9.98
CA GLU A 89 -11.65 -5.47 -10.96
C GLU A 89 -13.01 -6.14 -10.65
N ASN A 90 -13.01 -7.20 -9.83
CA ASN A 90 -14.22 -7.92 -9.44
C ASN A 90 -15.07 -7.20 -8.38
N TYR A 91 -14.49 -6.20 -7.71
CA TYR A 91 -15.22 -5.45 -6.72
C TYR A 91 -16.03 -4.33 -7.38
N ASN A 92 -17.32 -4.27 -7.05
CA ASN A 92 -18.20 -3.19 -7.49
C ASN A 92 -17.75 -1.82 -6.98
N MET A 93 -17.18 -1.80 -5.78
CA MET A 93 -16.65 -0.61 -5.10
C MET A 93 -15.23 -0.91 -4.61
N ARG A 94 -14.36 0.10 -4.59
CA ARG A 94 -12.99 -0.04 -4.12
C ARG A 94 -12.70 1.00 -3.05
N PRO A 95 -12.07 0.61 -1.93
CA PRO A 95 -11.76 1.55 -0.84
C PRO A 95 -10.71 2.61 -1.23
N PHE A 96 -9.92 2.33 -2.27
CA PHE A 96 -8.88 3.23 -2.76
C PHE A 96 -9.23 3.70 -4.17
N ASP A 97 -9.03 5.00 -4.41
CA ASP A 97 -9.18 5.60 -5.74
C ASP A 97 -7.88 5.40 -6.53
N ILE A 98 -7.75 4.23 -7.11
CA ILE A 98 -6.60 3.86 -7.92
C ILE A 98 -7.02 3.63 -9.38
N ASP A 99 -6.24 4.17 -10.28
CA ASP A 99 -6.29 3.83 -11.68
C ASP A 99 -5.57 2.47 -11.87
N LEU A 100 -6.36 1.39 -11.96
CA LEU A 100 -5.83 0.04 -12.11
C LEU A 100 -5.04 -0.13 -13.40
N GLN A 101 -5.41 0.57 -14.46
CA GLN A 101 -4.67 0.52 -15.71
C GLN A 101 -3.27 1.10 -15.54
N LYS A 102 -3.16 2.28 -14.92
CA LYS A 102 -1.85 2.87 -14.60
C LYS A 102 -1.04 2.02 -13.63
N LEU A 103 -1.70 1.34 -12.68
CA LEU A 103 -1.02 0.43 -11.76
C LEU A 103 -0.44 -0.77 -12.51
N LYS A 104 -1.21 -1.38 -13.43
CA LYS A 104 -0.75 -2.45 -14.32
C LYS A 104 0.44 -2.01 -15.17
N GLU A 105 0.34 -0.88 -15.84
CA GLU A 105 1.43 -0.32 -16.66
C GLU A 105 2.71 -0.10 -15.86
N LYS A 106 2.61 0.47 -14.65
CA LYS A 106 3.77 0.62 -13.76
C LYS A 106 4.39 -0.72 -13.38
N PHE A 107 3.56 -1.70 -13.09
CA PHE A 107 4.00 -3.05 -12.74
C PHE A 107 4.70 -3.73 -13.92
N GLU A 108 4.10 -3.71 -15.10
CA GLU A 108 4.65 -4.28 -16.35
C GLU A 108 5.99 -3.64 -16.73
N ASN A 109 6.11 -2.32 -16.57
CA ASN A 109 7.35 -1.59 -16.82
C ASN A 109 8.47 -1.87 -15.78
N SER A 110 8.11 -2.48 -14.65
CA SER A 110 9.05 -2.78 -13.55
C SER A 110 9.59 -4.20 -13.58
N ILE A 111 9.12 -5.04 -14.49
CA ILE A 111 9.51 -6.46 -14.62
C ILE A 111 10.23 -6.72 -15.94
N SER A 112 10.96 -7.83 -16.05
CA SER A 112 11.66 -8.21 -17.26
C SER A 112 10.69 -8.74 -18.34
N GLU A 113 11.10 -8.69 -19.60
CA GLU A 113 10.32 -9.24 -20.73
C GLU A 113 9.97 -10.74 -20.53
N GLN A 114 10.89 -11.50 -19.93
CA GLN A 114 10.66 -12.93 -19.64
C GLN A 114 9.56 -13.11 -18.59
N GLN A 115 9.56 -12.27 -17.55
CA GLN A 115 8.52 -12.28 -16.52
C GLN A 115 7.17 -11.82 -17.10
N LEU A 116 7.17 -10.75 -17.89
CA LEU A 116 5.98 -10.25 -18.57
C LEU A 116 5.36 -11.31 -19.49
N SER A 117 6.18 -12.04 -20.28
CA SER A 117 5.69 -13.12 -21.14
C SER A 117 4.98 -14.24 -20.35
N LYS A 118 5.50 -14.59 -19.15
CA LYS A 118 4.85 -15.58 -18.28
C LYS A 118 3.50 -15.06 -17.75
N ILE A 119 3.46 -13.82 -17.29
CA ILE A 119 2.25 -13.17 -16.79
C ILE A 119 1.17 -13.10 -17.86
N THR A 120 1.51 -12.65 -19.07
CA THR A 120 0.56 -12.59 -20.20
C THR A 120 -0.04 -13.94 -20.55
N LYS A 121 0.72 -15.04 -20.40
CA LYS A 121 0.19 -16.38 -20.56
C LYS A 121 -0.81 -16.74 -19.47
N ILE A 122 -0.51 -16.39 -18.22
CA ILE A 122 -1.39 -16.62 -17.07
C ILE A 122 -2.71 -15.83 -17.23
N GLU A 123 -2.64 -14.56 -17.63
CA GLU A 123 -3.81 -13.70 -17.84
C GLU A 123 -4.79 -14.25 -18.89
N LYS A 124 -4.28 -14.90 -19.93
CA LYS A 124 -5.12 -15.56 -20.94
C LYS A 124 -5.88 -16.78 -20.41
N ILE A 125 -5.37 -17.42 -19.37
CA ILE A 125 -5.94 -18.63 -18.77
C ILE A 125 -6.84 -18.27 -17.57
N LEU A 126 -6.42 -17.30 -16.76
CA LEU A 126 -7.12 -16.85 -15.57
C LEU A 126 -7.91 -15.57 -15.89
N GLN A 127 -9.18 -15.72 -16.14
CA GLN A 127 -10.09 -14.59 -16.38
C GLN A 127 -11.01 -14.42 -15.17
N PRO A 128 -10.71 -13.49 -14.25
CA PRO A 128 -11.63 -13.17 -13.17
C PRO A 128 -12.91 -12.54 -13.72
N GLU A 129 -14.03 -12.77 -13.06
CA GLU A 129 -15.31 -12.11 -13.41
C GLU A 129 -15.16 -10.60 -13.20
N VAL A 130 -15.45 -9.80 -14.23
CA VAL A 130 -15.42 -8.33 -14.14
C VAL A 130 -16.84 -7.81 -13.88
N ARG A 131 -17.03 -7.10 -12.77
CA ARG A 131 -18.29 -6.43 -12.43
C ARG A 131 -18.21 -4.92 -12.77
N LYS A 132 -19.35 -4.33 -13.13
CA LYS A 132 -19.41 -2.87 -13.35
C LYS A 132 -19.12 -2.14 -12.02
N THR A 133 -18.17 -1.22 -12.08
CA THR A 133 -17.83 -0.39 -10.93
C THR A 133 -18.97 0.60 -10.64
N ILE A 134 -19.41 0.65 -9.38
CA ILE A 134 -20.34 1.63 -8.85
C ILE A 134 -19.56 2.78 -8.21
N ASN A 135 -20.20 3.93 -7.99
CA ASN A 135 -19.58 5.07 -7.30
C ASN A 135 -19.03 4.67 -5.92
N ASN A 136 -17.79 5.06 -5.64
CA ASN A 136 -17.05 4.68 -4.43
C ASN A 136 -17.13 5.70 -3.29
N SER A 137 -17.90 6.79 -3.43
CA SER A 137 -17.88 7.91 -2.48
C SER A 137 -18.19 7.46 -1.05
N GLN A 138 -19.22 6.65 -0.85
CA GLN A 138 -19.64 6.17 0.48
C GLN A 138 -18.55 5.32 1.13
N LEU A 139 -17.97 4.38 0.39
CA LEU A 139 -16.93 3.50 0.91
C LEU A 139 -15.70 4.27 1.39
N ARG A 140 -15.31 5.32 0.66
CA ARG A 140 -14.19 6.20 1.04
C ARG A 140 -14.49 7.01 2.29
N ILE A 141 -15.70 7.56 2.39
CA ILE A 141 -16.13 8.30 3.59
C ILE A 141 -16.09 7.39 4.81
N ILE A 142 -16.63 6.17 4.70
CA ILE A 142 -16.63 5.20 5.80
C ILE A 142 -15.20 4.81 6.17
N LEU A 143 -14.32 4.58 5.19
CA LEU A 143 -12.92 4.28 5.45
C LEU A 143 -12.21 5.43 6.18
N ASP A 144 -12.45 6.67 5.77
CA ASP A 144 -11.88 7.85 6.43
C ASP A 144 -12.35 7.99 7.88
N ILE A 145 -13.65 7.77 8.13
CA ILE A 145 -14.22 7.73 9.48
C ILE A 145 -13.51 6.67 10.33
N LEU A 146 -13.37 5.46 9.81
CA LEU A 146 -12.73 4.35 10.53
C LEU A 146 -11.24 4.61 10.83
N LEU A 147 -10.55 5.35 9.98
CA LEU A 147 -9.13 5.69 10.18
C LEU A 147 -8.93 6.85 11.18
N HIS A 148 -9.79 7.86 11.18
CA HIS A 148 -9.50 9.12 11.86
C HIS A 148 -10.53 9.51 12.92
N ARG A 149 -11.73 8.92 12.92
CA ARG A 149 -12.85 9.34 13.76
C ARG A 149 -13.55 8.14 14.45
N GLN A 150 -12.74 7.17 14.91
CA GLN A 150 -13.25 6.00 15.61
C GLN A 150 -14.00 6.39 16.89
N GLY A 151 -15.13 5.73 17.14
CA GLY A 151 -15.95 5.96 18.35
C GLY A 151 -17.00 7.05 18.22
N GLU A 152 -16.98 7.85 17.17
CA GLU A 152 -17.99 8.87 16.92
C GLU A 152 -19.26 8.27 16.27
N PHE A 153 -20.39 8.92 16.53
CA PHE A 153 -21.66 8.59 15.89
C PHE A 153 -21.94 9.54 14.74
N PHE A 154 -22.37 8.96 13.60
CA PHE A 154 -22.65 9.69 12.36
C PHE A 154 -24.10 9.51 11.95
N PRO A 155 -24.78 10.60 11.55
CA PRO A 155 -26.12 10.49 10.96
C PRO A 155 -25.98 9.96 9.53
N ILE A 156 -26.72 8.91 9.24
CA ILE A 156 -26.82 8.32 7.91
C ILE A 156 -28.28 8.15 7.52
N LYS A 157 -28.53 8.04 6.22
CA LYS A 157 -29.81 7.59 5.68
C LYS A 157 -29.64 6.19 5.13
N TYR A 158 -30.47 5.27 5.61
CA TYR A 158 -30.51 3.88 5.17
C TYR A 158 -31.98 3.44 5.02
N GLU A 159 -32.36 2.87 3.87
CA GLU A 159 -33.74 2.43 3.58
C GLU A 159 -34.81 3.49 3.92
N GLN A 160 -34.56 4.75 3.58
CA GLN A 160 -35.40 5.93 3.86
C GLN A 160 -35.51 6.31 5.36
N GLN A 161 -34.82 5.65 6.24
CA GLN A 161 -34.74 5.97 7.66
C GLN A 161 -33.46 6.75 7.99
N SER A 162 -33.60 7.69 8.93
CA SER A 162 -32.41 8.36 9.52
C SER A 162 -31.91 7.52 10.69
N LEU A 163 -30.66 7.11 10.63
CA LEU A 163 -30.01 6.36 11.70
C LEU A 163 -28.81 7.15 12.22
N LEU A 164 -28.53 7.03 13.50
CA LEU A 164 -27.30 7.54 14.11
C LEU A 164 -26.41 6.35 14.47
N VAL A 165 -25.32 6.17 13.72
CA VAL A 165 -24.52 4.96 13.80
C VAL A 165 -23.04 5.24 14.07
N GLN A 166 -22.39 4.33 14.77
CA GLN A 166 -20.95 4.26 14.93
C GLN A 166 -20.41 3.16 14.02
N PHE A 167 -19.49 3.50 13.11
CA PHE A 167 -18.83 2.54 12.25
C PHE A 167 -17.77 1.76 13.01
N ILE A 168 -17.75 0.42 12.86
CA ILE A 168 -16.84 -0.49 13.55
C ILE A 168 -15.79 -1.07 12.61
N LYS A 169 -16.24 -1.59 11.45
CA LYS A 169 -15.36 -2.13 10.42
C LYS A 169 -16.03 -2.13 9.04
N LEU A 170 -15.19 -2.24 8.02
CA LEU A 170 -15.59 -2.57 6.65
C LEU A 170 -15.18 -4.01 6.36
N PHE A 171 -16.02 -4.73 5.66
CA PHE A 171 -15.70 -6.06 5.14
C PHE A 171 -16.35 -6.29 3.78
N SER A 172 -15.78 -7.22 3.03
CA SER A 172 -16.30 -7.59 1.72
C SER A 172 -16.82 -9.02 1.75
N LEU A 173 -17.99 -9.22 1.14
CA LEU A 173 -18.61 -10.53 0.97
C LEU A 173 -19.12 -10.65 -0.47
N LYS A 174 -18.65 -11.67 -1.21
CA LYS A 174 -19.03 -11.94 -2.61
C LYS A 174 -18.84 -10.75 -3.56
N GLY A 175 -17.83 -9.90 -3.31
CA GLY A 175 -17.50 -8.73 -4.13
C GLY A 175 -18.27 -7.46 -3.76
N ASP A 176 -19.19 -7.51 -2.81
CA ASP A 176 -19.89 -6.35 -2.26
C ASP A 176 -19.29 -5.92 -0.92
N TRP A 177 -19.41 -4.64 -0.57
CA TRP A 177 -18.89 -4.08 0.66
C TRP A 177 -19.98 -3.79 1.66
N TYR A 178 -19.69 -4.12 2.91
CA TYR A 178 -20.55 -3.95 4.07
C TYR A 178 -19.84 -3.18 5.16
N ALA A 179 -20.59 -2.37 5.89
CA ALA A 179 -20.16 -1.73 7.13
C ALA A 179 -20.83 -2.40 8.33
N GLU A 180 -20.06 -2.89 9.29
CA GLU A 180 -20.59 -3.21 10.63
C GLU A 180 -20.69 -1.91 11.41
N VAL A 181 -21.88 -1.64 11.93
CA VAL A 181 -22.20 -0.44 12.69
C VAL A 181 -22.84 -0.78 14.03
N ILE A 182 -22.75 0.13 14.99
CA ILE A 182 -23.60 0.13 16.20
C ILE A 182 -24.64 1.22 16.02
N ASN A 183 -25.89 0.84 16.04
CA ASN A 183 -27.01 1.76 16.04
C ASN A 183 -27.16 2.39 17.43
N LYS A 184 -27.14 3.72 17.51
CA LYS A 184 -27.16 4.45 18.79
C LYS A 184 -28.46 4.23 19.58
N ASP A 185 -29.60 4.12 18.89
CA ASP A 185 -30.90 4.05 19.51
C ASP A 185 -31.18 2.65 20.09
N THR A 186 -30.70 1.60 19.38
CA THR A 186 -30.92 0.21 19.79
C THR A 186 -29.75 -0.38 20.57
N GLY A 187 -28.57 0.19 20.41
CA GLY A 187 -27.30 -0.37 20.92
C GLY A 187 -26.87 -1.67 20.21
N GLN A 188 -27.57 -2.09 19.16
CA GLN A 188 -27.29 -3.34 18.47
C GLN A 188 -26.29 -3.14 17.34
N LYS A 189 -25.59 -4.23 17.04
CA LYS A 189 -24.72 -4.30 15.85
C LYS A 189 -25.54 -4.69 14.63
N GLU A 190 -25.33 -3.98 13.55
CA GLU A 190 -25.98 -4.21 12.26
C GLU A 190 -24.93 -4.22 11.14
N GLU A 191 -25.18 -4.99 10.09
CA GLU A 191 -24.36 -5.04 8.89
C GLU A 191 -25.10 -4.38 7.73
N LEU A 192 -24.63 -3.25 7.27
CA LEU A 192 -25.27 -2.45 6.24
C LEU A 192 -24.47 -2.50 4.94
N PRO A 193 -25.11 -2.78 3.77
CA PRO A 193 -24.47 -2.67 2.47
C PRO A 193 -24.01 -1.23 2.23
N CYS A 194 -22.72 -1.01 1.96
CA CYS A 194 -22.16 0.34 1.79
C CYS A 194 -22.82 1.14 0.67
N GLN A 195 -23.30 0.46 -0.39
CA GLN A 195 -23.97 1.10 -1.52
C GLN A 195 -25.35 1.70 -1.16
N SER A 196 -25.94 1.27 -0.03
CA SER A 196 -27.26 1.71 0.44
C SER A 196 -27.17 2.76 1.55
N ILE A 197 -25.96 3.20 1.91
CA ILE A 197 -25.72 4.21 2.93
C ILE A 197 -25.57 5.57 2.25
N ASP A 198 -26.38 6.54 2.63
CA ASP A 198 -26.24 7.93 2.23
C ASP A 198 -25.83 8.78 3.44
N PHE A 199 -24.82 9.62 3.25
CA PHE A 199 -24.43 10.62 4.25
C PHE A 199 -25.20 11.91 4.02
N TYR A 200 -25.56 12.58 5.09
CA TYR A 200 -26.11 13.93 5.01
C TYR A 200 -25.03 14.91 4.57
N PRO A 201 -25.36 15.88 3.71
CA PRO A 201 -24.44 16.91 3.24
C PRO A 201 -23.91 17.81 4.37
#